data_db0a1114efd2492929244313463f99c7
#
_entry.id   db0a1114efd2492929244313463f99c7
#
_cell.length_a   1.000
_cell.length_b   1.000
_cell.length_c   1.000
_cell.angle_alpha   90.00
_cell.angle_beta   90.00
_cell.angle_gamma   90.00
#
_symmetry.space_group_name_H-M   'P 1'
#
loop_
_entity.id
_entity.type
_entity.pdbx_description
1 polymer ?
#
loop_
_entity_poly.entity_id
_entity_poly.type
_entity_poly.pdbx_seq_one_letter_code
_entity_poly.pdbx_strand_id
1 'polypeptide(L)'
;MVGSKHYLDAPPSLGGKPGLRLWKIGILMLFSLAALRLAAREKDANQYGMGLIVNVPFPESEVTQAVQDVIQNGIIRGTKEYNKDEYISGATAETSTRVFPHWTEGGKVFYKVRLKALDPRNFKDSSDVGTLAVRYVVHAQGDKNTVLRIDARFVEDFRKTGHPSNGSVESAEYKDIHDHLDSVQVMRTQTEEAQKEKQAQASKADTPALKDETRTTVPDNAPESPSQTDAALSPSSSSQTLDEHVRDLRRQVQRLVKAPGAPLQSAPFHTATTLQSLPAGTEVLIVISTPYWFGVETHDGQHGWILRDELEQVVP
;
A
#
# COMPACT_ATOMS: atom_id res chain seq x y z
N MET A 1 103.60 -21.72 -30.81
CA MET A 1 104.01 -21.39 -29.41
C MET A 1 102.76 -21.08 -28.63
N VAL A 2 102.23 -22.05 -27.92
CA VAL A 2 102.38 -22.28 -26.51
C VAL A 2 101.63 -21.21 -25.68
N GLY A 3 100.63 -21.69 -24.95
CA GLY A 3 100.14 -21.02 -23.76
C GLY A 3 98.77 -21.50 -23.31
N SER A 4 98.78 -22.68 -22.71
CA SER A 4 97.72 -23.26 -21.89
C SER A 4 97.53 -22.41 -20.64
N LYS A 5 96.31 -22.38 -20.03
CA LYS A 5 96.02 -22.71 -18.62
C LYS A 5 94.59 -22.43 -18.21
N HIS A 6 93.91 -23.51 -17.79
CA HIS A 6 93.24 -23.77 -16.52
C HIS A 6 92.14 -22.79 -16.06
N TYR A 7 90.92 -23.30 -16.05
CA TYR A 7 90.17 -23.96 -14.92
C TYR A 7 89.91 -23.06 -13.72
N LEU A 8 88.69 -22.78 -13.46
CA LEU A 8 88.08 -23.00 -12.15
C LEU A 8 86.49 -22.80 -12.22
N ASP A 9 85.87 -23.84 -11.78
CA ASP A 9 84.42 -23.91 -11.51
C ASP A 9 83.98 -22.87 -10.48
N ALA A 10 82.75 -22.34 -10.69
CA ALA A 10 81.96 -21.73 -9.63
C ALA A 10 80.49 -22.17 -9.75
N PRO A 11 79.77 -22.41 -8.63
CA PRO A 11 78.51 -23.09 -8.61
C PRO A 11 77.33 -22.19 -9.02
N PRO A 12 76.19 -22.75 -9.37
CA PRO A 12 75.02 -21.99 -9.82
C PRO A 12 74.34 -21.31 -8.63
N SER A 13 74.18 -19.99 -8.65
CA SER A 13 73.38 -19.23 -7.73
C SER A 13 71.90 -19.37 -8.07
N LEU A 14 71.16 -20.06 -7.21
CA LEU A 14 69.71 -20.04 -7.14
C LEU A 14 69.21 -18.63 -6.73
N GLY A 15 68.99 -17.76 -7.70
CA GLY A 15 68.37 -16.45 -7.54
C GLY A 15 66.89 -16.51 -8.06
N GLY A 16 66.03 -17.15 -7.30
CA GLY A 16 64.60 -17.08 -7.54
C GLY A 16 64.09 -15.67 -7.27
N LYS A 17 63.60 -14.96 -8.29
CA LYS A 17 62.96 -13.65 -8.17
C LYS A 17 61.54 -13.82 -7.66
N PRO A 18 61.21 -13.56 -6.36
CA PRO A 18 59.85 -13.75 -5.81
C PRO A 18 58.87 -12.62 -6.20
N GLY A 19 59.31 -11.56 -6.88
CA GLY A 19 58.51 -10.39 -7.14
C GLY A 19 57.46 -10.49 -8.29
N LEU A 20 57.68 -11.40 -9.25
CA LEU A 20 56.86 -11.40 -10.48
C LEU A 20 55.54 -12.14 -10.34
N ARG A 21 55.44 -13.07 -9.36
CA ARG A 21 54.17 -13.83 -9.13
C ARG A 21 53.15 -13.04 -8.29
N LEU A 22 53.62 -12.26 -7.32
CA LEU A 22 52.72 -11.39 -6.52
C LEU A 22 52.12 -10.22 -7.32
N TRP A 23 52.88 -9.67 -8.25
CA TRP A 23 52.36 -8.60 -9.12
C TRP A 23 51.32 -9.10 -10.09
N LYS A 24 51.47 -10.30 -10.65
CA LYS A 24 50.44 -10.90 -11.54
C LYS A 24 49.13 -11.20 -10.78
N ILE A 25 49.20 -11.59 -9.51
CA ILE A 25 47.99 -11.82 -8.66
C ILE A 25 47.33 -10.47 -8.32
N GLY A 26 48.07 -9.43 -8.01
CA GLY A 26 47.58 -8.09 -7.75
C GLY A 26 46.86 -7.46 -8.96
N ILE A 27 47.43 -7.62 -10.16
CA ILE A 27 46.79 -7.14 -11.39
C ILE A 27 45.52 -7.92 -11.72
N LEU A 28 45.53 -9.24 -11.50
CA LEU A 28 44.32 -10.06 -11.73
C LEU A 28 43.17 -9.72 -10.76
N MET A 29 43.50 -9.43 -9.49
CA MET A 29 42.53 -8.95 -8.49
C MET A 29 41.97 -7.56 -8.81
N LEU A 30 42.80 -6.64 -9.31
CA LEU A 30 42.36 -5.30 -9.70
C LEU A 30 41.42 -5.35 -10.93
N PHE A 31 41.69 -6.21 -11.90
CA PHE A 31 40.81 -6.42 -13.06
C PHE A 31 39.47 -7.06 -12.66
N SER A 32 39.44 -8.00 -11.69
CA SER A 32 38.21 -8.62 -11.22
C SER A 32 37.31 -7.64 -10.45
N LEU A 33 37.89 -6.73 -9.63
CA LEU A 33 37.12 -5.67 -8.96
C LEU A 33 36.57 -4.63 -9.95
N ALA A 34 37.32 -4.29 -11.00
CA ALA A 34 36.82 -3.38 -12.04
C ALA A 34 35.68 -4.00 -12.86
N ALA A 35 35.74 -5.30 -13.16
CA ALA A 35 34.67 -6.02 -13.88
C ALA A 35 33.41 -6.12 -13.02
N LEU A 36 33.53 -6.32 -11.70
CA LEU A 36 32.34 -6.30 -10.80
C LEU A 36 31.67 -4.92 -10.75
N ARG A 37 32.43 -3.84 -10.76
CA ARG A 37 31.87 -2.48 -10.78
C ARG A 37 31.21 -2.13 -12.12
N LEU A 38 31.73 -2.63 -13.25
CA LEU A 38 31.07 -2.46 -14.53
C LEU A 38 29.74 -3.26 -14.62
N ALA A 39 29.73 -4.52 -14.13
CA ALA A 39 28.52 -5.33 -14.11
C ALA A 39 27.42 -4.76 -13.19
N ALA A 40 27.81 -4.17 -12.03
CA ALA A 40 26.88 -3.46 -11.15
C ALA A 40 26.31 -2.20 -11.83
N ARG A 41 27.15 -1.45 -12.57
CA ARG A 41 26.72 -0.23 -13.27
C ARG A 41 25.80 -0.53 -14.47
N GLU A 42 26.03 -1.65 -15.15
CA GLU A 42 25.19 -2.10 -16.25
C GLU A 42 23.81 -2.59 -15.75
N LYS A 43 23.74 -3.21 -14.58
CA LYS A 43 22.49 -3.63 -13.93
C LYS A 43 21.64 -2.43 -13.53
N ASP A 44 22.23 -1.37 -13.01
CA ASP A 44 21.53 -0.13 -12.66
C ASP A 44 21.04 0.64 -13.90
N ALA A 45 21.77 0.61 -15.01
CA ALA A 45 21.40 1.30 -16.24
C ALA A 45 20.15 0.68 -16.92
N ASN A 46 19.96 -0.64 -16.79
CA ASN A 46 18.83 -1.36 -17.36
C ASN A 46 17.53 -1.28 -16.53
N GLN A 47 17.59 -0.75 -15.32
CA GLN A 47 16.46 -0.71 -14.40
C GLN A 47 15.56 0.53 -14.61
N TYR A 48 16.08 1.60 -15.24
CA TYR A 48 15.32 2.83 -15.46
C TYR A 48 14.38 2.73 -16.67
N GLY A 49 13.15 3.21 -16.49
CA GLY A 49 12.16 3.34 -17.57
C GLY A 49 11.49 2.04 -18.01
N MET A 50 11.65 0.96 -17.26
CA MET A 50 10.97 -0.30 -17.56
C MET A 50 9.46 -0.23 -17.30
N GLY A 51 9.02 0.70 -16.42
CA GLY A 51 7.66 0.74 -15.91
C GLY A 51 7.35 -0.46 -15.02
N LEU A 52 6.09 -0.55 -14.59
CA LEU A 52 5.57 -1.68 -13.83
C LEU A 52 4.40 -2.28 -14.62
N ILE A 53 4.43 -3.59 -14.84
CA ILE A 53 3.32 -4.33 -15.44
C ILE A 53 2.93 -5.44 -14.49
N VAL A 54 1.67 -5.43 -14.05
CA VAL A 54 1.13 -6.41 -13.10
C VAL A 54 -0.20 -6.95 -13.58
N ASN A 55 -0.46 -8.21 -13.26
CA ASN A 55 -1.77 -8.81 -13.41
C ASN A 55 -2.51 -8.71 -12.06
N VAL A 56 -3.64 -8.02 -12.07
CA VAL A 56 -4.45 -7.72 -10.90
C VAL A 56 -5.69 -8.60 -10.95
N PRO A 57 -5.97 -9.45 -9.92
CA PRO A 57 -7.09 -10.40 -9.93
C PRO A 57 -8.43 -9.71 -9.59
N PHE A 58 -8.74 -8.63 -10.31
CA PHE A 58 -9.96 -7.84 -10.17
C PHE A 58 -10.50 -7.48 -11.55
N PRO A 59 -11.83 -7.29 -11.70
CA PRO A 59 -12.43 -6.80 -12.94
C PRO A 59 -11.88 -5.44 -13.37
N GLU A 60 -11.84 -5.19 -14.67
CA GLU A 60 -11.36 -3.91 -15.23
C GLU A 60 -12.07 -2.69 -14.64
N SER A 61 -13.36 -2.78 -14.37
CA SER A 61 -14.13 -1.67 -13.79
C SER A 61 -13.64 -1.29 -12.39
N GLU A 62 -13.33 -2.26 -11.55
CA GLU A 62 -12.83 -2.04 -10.19
C GLU A 62 -11.42 -1.45 -10.21
N VAL A 63 -10.53 -2.01 -11.03
CA VAL A 63 -9.17 -1.49 -11.21
C VAL A 63 -9.20 -0.06 -11.78
N THR A 64 -10.10 0.20 -12.74
CA THR A 64 -10.29 1.54 -13.31
C THR A 64 -10.70 2.55 -12.24
N GLN A 65 -11.64 2.20 -11.36
CA GLN A 65 -12.06 3.08 -10.27
C GLN A 65 -10.93 3.34 -9.28
N ALA A 66 -10.20 2.29 -8.85
CA ALA A 66 -9.07 2.43 -7.95
C ALA A 66 -7.97 3.34 -8.55
N VAL A 67 -7.68 3.19 -9.84
CA VAL A 67 -6.73 4.07 -10.56
C VAL A 67 -7.22 5.52 -10.57
N GLN A 68 -8.50 5.75 -10.87
CA GLN A 68 -9.07 7.11 -10.89
C GLN A 68 -9.02 7.77 -9.51
N ASP A 69 -9.31 7.03 -8.45
CA ASP A 69 -9.26 7.53 -7.09
C ASP A 69 -7.82 7.90 -6.67
N VAL A 70 -6.86 7.04 -6.96
CA VAL A 70 -5.43 7.32 -6.74
C VAL A 70 -4.96 8.53 -7.54
N ILE A 71 -5.46 8.76 -8.75
CA ILE A 71 -5.12 9.95 -9.54
C ILE A 71 -5.72 11.21 -8.91
N GLN A 72 -6.96 11.15 -8.45
CA GLN A 72 -7.68 12.31 -7.89
C GLN A 72 -7.13 12.78 -6.55
N ASN A 73 -6.44 11.91 -5.79
CA ASN A 73 -5.82 12.33 -4.53
C ASN A 73 -4.70 13.37 -4.69
N GLY A 74 -4.23 13.59 -5.93
CA GLY A 74 -3.25 14.63 -6.26
C GLY A 74 -1.85 14.41 -5.67
N ILE A 75 -1.52 13.21 -5.21
CA ILE A 75 -0.24 12.87 -4.58
C ILE A 75 0.51 11.86 -5.44
N ILE A 76 1.75 12.15 -5.82
CA ILE A 76 2.66 11.19 -6.47
C ILE A 76 3.62 10.66 -5.41
N ARG A 77 3.56 9.36 -5.14
CA ARG A 77 4.37 8.67 -4.14
C ARG A 77 5.63 8.04 -4.76
N GLY A 78 6.53 7.56 -3.90
CA GLY A 78 7.77 6.91 -4.32
C GLY A 78 8.83 7.87 -4.87
N THR A 79 8.62 9.17 -4.76
CA THR A 79 9.57 10.22 -5.09
C THR A 79 9.35 11.44 -4.20
N LYS A 80 10.32 12.35 -4.14
CA LYS A 80 10.25 13.57 -3.34
C LYS A 80 10.98 14.72 -4.04
N GLU A 81 10.54 15.94 -3.75
CA GLU A 81 11.24 17.16 -4.17
C GLU A 81 12.39 17.45 -3.19
N TYR A 82 13.62 17.52 -3.68
CA TYR A 82 14.84 17.67 -2.86
C TYR A 82 14.90 16.63 -1.73
N ASN A 83 14.93 17.07 -0.48
CA ASN A 83 14.98 16.23 0.73
C ASN A 83 13.71 16.36 1.60
N LYS A 84 12.59 16.74 1.00
CA LYS A 84 11.31 16.85 1.68
C LYS A 84 10.64 15.48 1.83
N ASP A 85 9.33 15.51 2.04
CA ASP A 85 8.50 14.31 2.21
C ASP A 85 8.67 13.30 1.07
N GLU A 86 8.40 12.03 1.35
CA GLU A 86 8.53 10.94 0.35
C GLU A 86 7.36 10.90 -0.64
N TYR A 87 6.82 12.07 -0.95
CA TYR A 87 5.76 12.25 -1.94
C TYR A 87 5.77 13.68 -2.49
N ILE A 88 5.15 13.85 -3.65
CA ILE A 88 4.93 15.15 -4.28
C ILE A 88 3.44 15.39 -4.38
N SER A 89 2.95 16.47 -3.76
CA SER A 89 1.55 16.89 -3.79
C SER A 89 1.26 17.88 -4.93
N GLY A 90 -0.04 18.10 -5.21
CA GLY A 90 -0.51 19.06 -6.22
C GLY A 90 -0.42 18.54 -7.65
N ALA A 91 -0.45 17.24 -7.84
CA ALA A 91 -0.69 16.64 -9.14
C ALA A 91 -2.17 16.73 -9.51
N THR A 92 -2.46 16.75 -10.80
CA THR A 92 -3.81 16.82 -11.37
C THR A 92 -4.08 15.62 -12.27
N ALA A 93 -5.35 15.23 -12.36
CA ALA A 93 -5.81 14.27 -13.33
C ALA A 93 -5.87 14.91 -14.70
N GLU A 94 -5.25 14.28 -15.70
CA GLU A 94 -5.20 14.78 -17.07
C GLU A 94 -5.62 13.68 -18.06
N THR A 95 -6.23 14.09 -19.16
CA THR A 95 -6.61 13.17 -20.24
C THR A 95 -5.48 12.93 -21.23
N SER A 96 -4.48 13.80 -21.26
CA SER A 96 -3.31 13.72 -22.12
C SER A 96 -2.13 14.48 -21.54
N THR A 97 -0.92 14.14 -21.93
CA THR A 97 0.30 14.87 -21.52
C THR A 97 1.35 14.84 -22.63
N ARG A 98 2.20 15.86 -22.66
CA ARG A 98 3.35 15.91 -23.58
C ARG A 98 4.56 15.10 -23.07
N VAL A 99 4.50 14.62 -21.84
CA VAL A 99 5.59 13.84 -21.21
C VAL A 99 5.69 12.44 -21.83
N PHE A 100 4.54 11.86 -22.21
CA PHE A 100 4.48 10.57 -22.89
C PHE A 100 4.03 10.70 -24.32
N PRO A 101 4.51 9.83 -25.24
CA PRO A 101 3.93 9.71 -26.57
C PRO A 101 2.47 9.23 -26.46
N HIS A 102 1.70 9.50 -27.51
CA HIS A 102 0.33 9.01 -27.57
C HIS A 102 0.29 7.49 -27.47
N TRP A 103 -0.60 6.97 -26.61
CA TRP A 103 -0.75 5.54 -26.41
C TRP A 103 -1.60 4.92 -27.52
N THR A 104 -1.14 3.81 -28.14
CA THR A 104 -1.78 3.17 -29.29
C THR A 104 -2.09 1.69 -29.08
N GLU A 105 -1.66 1.08 -27.97
CA GLU A 105 -1.75 -0.36 -27.74
C GLU A 105 -3.11 -0.82 -27.14
N GLY A 106 -4.11 0.08 -27.08
CA GLY A 106 -5.42 -0.22 -26.48
C GLY A 106 -5.45 -0.10 -24.96
N GLY A 107 -6.61 -0.40 -24.36
CA GLY A 107 -6.85 -0.19 -22.92
C GLY A 107 -7.30 1.23 -22.58
N LYS A 108 -7.68 1.44 -21.31
CA LYS A 108 -8.03 2.76 -20.78
C LYS A 108 -6.78 3.42 -20.23
N VAL A 109 -6.53 4.66 -20.65
CA VAL A 109 -5.31 5.39 -20.29
C VAL A 109 -5.66 6.59 -19.42
N PHE A 110 -4.93 6.75 -18.33
CA PHE A 110 -5.08 7.84 -17.38
C PHE A 110 -3.72 8.45 -17.09
N TYR A 111 -3.72 9.73 -16.73
CA TYR A 111 -2.50 10.46 -16.39
C TYR A 111 -2.69 11.22 -15.09
N LYS A 112 -1.65 11.18 -14.23
CA LYS A 112 -1.47 12.03 -13.06
C LYS A 112 -0.28 12.93 -13.33
N VAL A 113 -0.47 14.25 -13.37
CA VAL A 113 0.54 15.20 -13.82
C VAL A 113 0.82 16.25 -12.76
N ARG A 114 2.07 16.45 -12.41
CA ARG A 114 2.56 17.51 -11.53
C ARG A 114 3.43 18.47 -12.33
N LEU A 115 2.93 19.69 -12.54
CA LEU A 115 3.70 20.76 -13.16
C LEU A 115 4.66 21.39 -12.16
N LYS A 116 5.80 21.88 -12.64
CA LYS A 116 6.81 22.58 -11.83
C LYS A 116 7.32 21.74 -10.64
N ALA A 117 7.46 20.43 -10.82
CA ALA A 117 8.15 19.58 -9.86
C ALA A 117 9.64 19.96 -9.79
N LEU A 118 10.18 20.00 -8.56
CA LEU A 118 11.54 20.48 -8.28
C LEU A 118 12.48 19.31 -8.08
N ASP A 119 13.31 19.00 -9.06
CA ASP A 119 14.35 17.96 -9.01
C ASP A 119 13.86 16.69 -8.31
N PRO A 120 12.85 15.98 -8.86
CA PRO A 120 12.28 14.81 -8.21
C PRO A 120 13.30 13.69 -8.13
N ARG A 121 13.41 13.06 -6.96
CA ARG A 121 14.33 11.94 -6.71
C ARG A 121 13.87 10.69 -7.47
N ASN A 122 14.78 9.75 -7.63
CA ASN A 122 14.53 8.46 -8.28
C ASN A 122 14.30 8.54 -9.81
N PHE A 123 14.57 9.69 -10.42
CA PHE A 123 14.65 9.86 -11.86
C PHE A 123 16.10 10.00 -12.29
N LYS A 124 16.46 9.34 -13.39
CA LYS A 124 17.85 9.28 -13.85
C LYS A 124 18.34 10.66 -14.26
N ASP A 125 19.39 11.17 -13.60
CA ASP A 125 20.08 12.41 -13.93
C ASP A 125 19.18 13.66 -13.96
N SER A 126 18.05 13.67 -13.22
CA SER A 126 17.22 14.87 -13.03
C SER A 126 17.94 15.92 -12.19
N SER A 127 17.79 17.18 -12.50
CA SER A 127 18.50 18.27 -11.80
C SER A 127 17.83 19.64 -11.86
N ASP A 128 16.62 19.74 -12.39
CA ASP A 128 15.97 21.03 -12.65
C ASP A 128 14.46 20.96 -12.37
N VAL A 129 13.77 22.07 -12.61
CA VAL A 129 12.31 22.18 -12.58
C VAL A 129 11.71 21.57 -13.85
N GLY A 130 10.61 20.81 -13.70
CA GLY A 130 9.98 20.22 -14.85
C GLY A 130 8.58 19.68 -14.57
N THR A 131 8.10 18.87 -15.49
CA THR A 131 6.82 18.19 -15.42
C THR A 131 7.04 16.70 -15.09
N LEU A 132 6.48 16.27 -13.97
CA LEU A 132 6.42 14.87 -13.58
C LEU A 132 5.06 14.30 -13.99
N ALA A 133 5.05 13.20 -14.71
CA ALA A 133 3.82 12.53 -15.10
C ALA A 133 3.90 11.03 -14.83
N VAL A 134 2.78 10.48 -14.36
CA VAL A 134 2.54 9.04 -14.23
C VAL A 134 1.42 8.67 -15.20
N ARG A 135 1.64 7.64 -15.98
CA ARG A 135 0.68 7.05 -16.91
C ARG A 135 0.23 5.71 -16.38
N TYR A 136 -1.06 5.48 -16.36
CA TYR A 136 -1.69 4.21 -16.01
C TYR A 136 -2.43 3.69 -17.23
N VAL A 137 -2.22 2.43 -17.58
CA VAL A 137 -2.94 1.75 -18.65
C VAL A 137 -3.64 0.54 -18.05
N VAL A 138 -4.96 0.52 -18.14
CA VAL A 138 -5.82 -0.54 -17.62
C VAL A 138 -6.34 -1.34 -18.81
N HIS A 139 -6.08 -2.62 -18.84
CA HIS A 139 -6.48 -3.51 -19.91
C HIS A 139 -7.13 -4.79 -19.38
N ALA A 140 -8.38 -5.04 -19.75
CA ALA A 140 -9.09 -6.25 -19.33
C ALA A 140 -8.40 -7.51 -19.85
N GLN A 141 -8.24 -8.51 -18.98
CA GLN A 141 -7.76 -9.84 -19.32
C GLN A 141 -8.83 -10.89 -18.91
N GLY A 142 -9.97 -10.87 -19.59
CA GLY A 142 -11.17 -11.61 -19.21
C GLY A 142 -11.99 -10.86 -18.15
N ASP A 143 -12.95 -11.56 -17.54
CA ASP A 143 -13.96 -10.94 -16.68
C ASP A 143 -13.46 -10.61 -15.26
N LYS A 144 -12.40 -11.28 -14.80
CA LYS A 144 -11.93 -11.22 -13.40
C LYS A 144 -10.48 -10.80 -13.23
N ASN A 145 -9.77 -10.57 -14.32
CA ASN A 145 -8.37 -10.18 -14.30
C ASN A 145 -8.15 -8.96 -15.17
N THR A 146 -7.21 -8.12 -14.74
CA THR A 146 -6.85 -6.89 -15.40
C THR A 146 -5.33 -6.75 -15.42
N VAL A 147 -4.77 -6.43 -16.56
CA VAL A 147 -3.38 -6.01 -16.67
C VAL A 147 -3.32 -4.50 -16.41
N LEU A 148 -2.58 -4.12 -15.39
CA LEU A 148 -2.28 -2.73 -15.07
C LEU A 148 -0.82 -2.45 -15.40
N ARG A 149 -0.61 -1.44 -16.24
CA ARG A 149 0.72 -0.89 -16.52
C ARG A 149 0.83 0.51 -15.95
N ILE A 150 1.93 0.78 -15.27
CA ILE A 150 2.25 2.09 -14.69
C ILE A 150 3.62 2.51 -15.20
N ASP A 151 3.72 3.71 -15.74
CA ASP A 151 4.98 4.31 -16.19
C ASP A 151 5.10 5.71 -15.59
N ALA A 152 6.26 6.05 -15.05
CA ALA A 152 6.55 7.40 -14.55
C ALA A 152 7.72 8.04 -15.31
N ARG A 153 7.59 9.32 -15.62
CA ARG A 153 8.60 10.08 -16.33
C ARG A 153 8.61 11.54 -15.90
N PHE A 154 9.80 12.09 -15.79
CA PHE A 154 10.03 13.50 -15.54
C PHE A 154 10.62 14.14 -16.78
N VAL A 155 10.15 15.36 -17.17
CA VAL A 155 10.67 16.13 -18.29
C VAL A 155 11.00 17.53 -17.82
N GLU A 156 12.24 17.94 -17.92
CA GLU A 156 12.71 19.27 -17.55
C GLU A 156 12.09 20.36 -18.42
N ASP A 157 11.71 21.47 -17.80
CA ASP A 157 11.04 22.55 -18.49
C ASP A 157 11.97 23.29 -19.45
N PHE A 158 13.22 23.50 -19.10
CA PHE A 158 14.17 24.24 -19.90
C PHE A 158 14.83 23.36 -20.97
N ARG A 159 15.52 22.31 -20.57
CA ARG A 159 16.27 21.45 -21.49
C ARG A 159 15.40 20.48 -22.29
N LYS A 160 14.13 20.31 -21.89
CA LYS A 160 13.21 19.32 -22.47
C LYS A 160 13.73 17.90 -22.44
N THR A 161 14.69 17.63 -21.56
CA THR A 161 15.26 16.29 -21.36
C THR A 161 14.30 15.45 -20.56
N GLY A 162 14.04 14.24 -21.04
CA GLY A 162 13.19 13.26 -20.35
C GLY A 162 14.00 12.30 -19.50
N HIS A 163 13.61 12.16 -18.25
CA HIS A 163 14.28 11.33 -17.24
C HIS A 163 13.35 10.17 -16.84
N PRO A 164 13.75 8.92 -17.11
CA PRO A 164 12.97 7.76 -16.70
C PRO A 164 13.08 7.50 -15.19
N SER A 165 12.00 6.96 -14.61
CA SER A 165 11.96 6.49 -13.23
C SER A 165 12.78 5.22 -13.02
N ASN A 166 13.27 4.99 -11.79
CA ASN A 166 13.90 3.74 -11.37
C ASN A 166 12.89 2.66 -10.90
N GLY A 167 11.57 2.90 -11.06
CA GLY A 167 10.51 1.99 -10.66
C GLY A 167 9.91 2.25 -9.28
N SER A 168 10.47 3.17 -8.49
CA SER A 168 9.96 3.45 -7.14
C SER A 168 8.60 4.15 -7.15
N VAL A 169 8.37 5.05 -8.11
CA VAL A 169 7.09 5.74 -8.29
C VAL A 169 6.02 4.73 -8.69
N GLU A 170 6.30 3.91 -9.69
CA GLU A 170 5.39 2.90 -10.21
C GLU A 170 4.98 1.89 -9.14
N SER A 171 5.94 1.45 -8.33
CA SER A 171 5.68 0.52 -7.23
C SER A 171 4.86 1.16 -6.11
N ALA A 172 5.09 2.43 -5.79
CA ALA A 172 4.34 3.14 -4.76
C ALA A 172 2.91 3.47 -5.20
N GLU A 173 2.71 3.88 -6.46
CA GLU A 173 1.39 4.11 -7.04
C GLU A 173 0.59 2.79 -7.15
N TYR A 174 1.25 1.69 -7.51
CA TYR A 174 0.63 0.37 -7.50
C TYR A 174 0.18 -0.05 -6.10
N LYS A 175 1.02 0.21 -5.09
CA LYS A 175 0.66 -0.10 -3.71
C LYS A 175 -0.61 0.65 -3.28
N ASP A 176 -0.73 1.94 -3.58
CA ASP A 176 -1.94 2.72 -3.28
C ASP A 176 -3.17 2.11 -3.98
N ILE A 177 -3.06 1.73 -5.25
CA ILE A 177 -4.15 1.08 -6.01
C ILE A 177 -4.52 -0.26 -5.38
N HIS A 178 -3.55 -1.07 -5.00
CA HIS A 178 -3.76 -2.39 -4.38
C HIS A 178 -4.45 -2.24 -3.02
N ASP A 179 -3.99 -1.32 -2.18
CA ASP A 179 -4.59 -1.04 -0.87
C ASP A 179 -6.08 -0.64 -1.00
N HIS A 180 -6.45 0.13 -2.06
CA HIS A 180 -7.84 0.44 -2.38
C HIS A 180 -8.65 -0.82 -2.74
N LEU A 181 -8.12 -1.65 -3.62
CA LEU A 181 -8.78 -2.88 -4.06
C LEU A 181 -8.99 -3.88 -2.92
N ASP A 182 -7.99 -4.06 -2.07
CA ASP A 182 -8.08 -4.92 -0.88
C ASP A 182 -9.16 -4.42 0.08
N SER A 183 -9.25 -3.11 0.29
CA SER A 183 -10.26 -2.50 1.15
C SER A 183 -11.68 -2.78 0.64
N VAL A 184 -11.90 -2.69 -0.67
CA VAL A 184 -13.21 -3.04 -1.29
C VAL A 184 -13.54 -4.51 -1.08
N GLN A 185 -12.57 -5.39 -1.24
CA GLN A 185 -12.78 -6.84 -1.08
C GLN A 185 -13.15 -7.19 0.37
N VAL A 186 -12.46 -6.62 1.36
CA VAL A 186 -12.76 -6.84 2.77
C VAL A 186 -14.19 -6.41 3.11
N MET A 187 -14.61 -5.21 2.67
CA MET A 187 -15.98 -4.75 2.91
C MET A 187 -17.06 -5.62 2.23
N ARG A 188 -16.79 -6.08 1.02
CA ARG A 188 -17.70 -7.00 0.32
C ARG A 188 -17.90 -8.28 1.12
N THR A 189 -16.81 -8.88 1.60
CA THR A 189 -16.86 -10.10 2.42
C THR A 189 -17.65 -9.87 3.70
N GLN A 190 -17.41 -8.78 4.42
CA GLN A 190 -18.16 -8.44 5.64
C GLN A 190 -19.64 -8.22 5.37
N THR A 191 -19.98 -7.53 4.28
CA THR A 191 -21.38 -7.30 3.90
C THR A 191 -22.10 -8.61 3.58
N GLU A 192 -21.45 -9.53 2.86
CA GLU A 192 -21.98 -10.85 2.54
C GLU A 192 -22.19 -11.71 3.80
N GLU A 193 -21.26 -11.67 4.74
CA GLU A 193 -21.36 -12.37 6.02
C GLU A 193 -22.52 -11.83 6.86
N ALA A 194 -22.63 -10.51 7.00
CA ALA A 194 -23.75 -9.86 7.70
C ALA A 194 -25.12 -10.16 7.08
N GLN A 195 -25.19 -10.24 5.74
CA GLN A 195 -26.43 -10.64 5.06
C GLN A 195 -26.80 -12.09 5.30
N LYS A 196 -25.81 -13.02 5.28
CA LYS A 196 -26.02 -14.43 5.60
C LYS A 196 -26.51 -14.63 7.03
N GLU A 197 -25.94 -13.89 7.99
CA GLU A 197 -26.39 -13.93 9.39
C GLU A 197 -27.82 -13.44 9.56
N LYS A 198 -28.18 -12.31 8.92
CA LYS A 198 -29.56 -11.79 8.94
C LYS A 198 -30.57 -12.79 8.32
N GLN A 199 -30.21 -13.44 7.22
CA GLN A 199 -31.04 -14.46 6.59
C GLN A 199 -31.18 -15.72 7.48
N ALA A 200 -30.09 -16.15 8.14
CA ALA A 200 -30.12 -17.28 9.07
C ALA A 200 -30.96 -17.00 10.33
N GLN A 201 -30.97 -15.76 10.80
CA GLN A 201 -31.84 -15.34 11.92
C GLN A 201 -33.31 -15.25 11.50
N ALA A 202 -33.61 -14.72 10.32
CA ALA A 202 -34.97 -14.66 9.77
C ALA A 202 -35.57 -16.06 9.57
N SER A 203 -34.78 -17.00 9.04
CA SER A 203 -35.22 -18.39 8.85
C SER A 203 -35.44 -19.16 10.16
N LYS A 204 -34.79 -18.77 11.25
CA LYS A 204 -35.03 -19.33 12.60
C LYS A 204 -36.31 -18.75 13.27
N ALA A 205 -36.70 -17.53 12.90
CA ALA A 205 -37.91 -16.90 13.44
C ALA A 205 -39.22 -17.44 12.83
N ASP A 206 -39.14 -18.02 11.62
CA ASP A 206 -40.29 -18.57 10.90
C ASP A 206 -40.62 -20.06 11.22
N THR A 207 -39.93 -20.68 12.20
CA THR A 207 -40.31 -22.02 12.65
C THR A 207 -41.40 -21.90 13.67
N PRO A 208 -42.67 -22.35 13.39
CA PRO A 208 -43.75 -22.28 14.37
C PRO A 208 -43.42 -23.18 15.56
N ALA A 209 -43.37 -22.57 16.73
CA ALA A 209 -43.31 -23.32 17.99
C ALA A 209 -44.56 -24.21 18.12
N LEU A 210 -44.35 -25.50 17.93
CA LEU A 210 -45.32 -26.51 18.38
C LEU A 210 -45.47 -26.39 19.89
N LYS A 211 -46.60 -25.86 20.34
CA LYS A 211 -47.04 -25.89 21.72
C LYS A 211 -47.22 -27.36 22.10
N ASP A 212 -46.41 -27.82 23.04
CA ASP A 212 -46.79 -28.99 23.83
C ASP A 212 -47.12 -28.52 25.24
N GLU A 213 -48.41 -28.54 25.51
CA GLU A 213 -48.99 -28.35 26.84
C GLU A 213 -48.86 -29.68 27.60
N THR A 214 -48.05 -29.71 28.63
CA THR A 214 -48.30 -30.69 29.71
C THR A 214 -47.99 -30.06 31.07
N ARG A 215 -49.04 -29.78 31.75
CA ARG A 215 -49.26 -29.36 33.14
C ARG A 215 -48.72 -30.44 34.11
N THR A 216 -47.98 -30.09 35.18
CA THR A 216 -48.36 -30.51 36.56
C THR A 216 -47.28 -30.12 37.60
N THR A 217 -47.73 -29.34 38.56
CA THR A 217 -47.46 -29.27 40.04
C THR A 217 -46.10 -28.97 40.60
N VAL A 218 -46.09 -27.86 41.37
CA VAL A 218 -45.22 -27.47 42.50
C VAL A 218 -45.44 -28.41 43.70
N PRO A 219 -44.49 -28.70 44.70
CA PRO A 219 -44.18 -27.69 45.68
C PRO A 219 -42.70 -27.66 46.22
N ASP A 220 -42.28 -26.49 46.56
CA ASP A 220 -41.71 -26.03 47.86
C ASP A 220 -40.59 -26.82 48.54
N ASN A 221 -39.39 -26.15 48.65
CA ASN A 221 -38.68 -25.95 49.92
C ASN A 221 -37.28 -25.32 49.69
N ALA A 222 -37.09 -24.13 50.23
CA ALA A 222 -35.79 -23.64 50.67
C ALA A 222 -35.51 -24.15 52.12
N PRO A 223 -34.39 -23.93 52.81
CA PRO A 223 -33.21 -23.06 52.55
C PRO A 223 -31.86 -23.77 52.91
N GLU A 224 -30.74 -23.11 52.64
CA GLU A 224 -29.66 -22.78 53.58
C GLU A 224 -28.28 -22.64 52.95
N SER A 225 -27.73 -21.47 53.12
CA SER A 225 -26.28 -21.18 53.11
C SER A 225 -25.67 -21.63 54.46
N PRO A 226 -24.37 -21.88 54.71
CA PRO A 226 -23.30 -20.87 54.53
C PRO A 226 -21.85 -21.42 54.34
N SER A 227 -20.97 -20.43 54.22
CA SER A 227 -19.57 -20.34 54.76
C SER A 227 -18.41 -20.62 53.82
N GLN A 228 -17.80 -19.55 53.39
CA GLN A 228 -16.43 -19.05 53.62
C GLN A 228 -15.28 -20.06 53.73
N THR A 229 -14.27 -19.89 52.92
CA THR A 229 -12.88 -19.80 53.40
C THR A 229 -12.01 -18.98 52.42
N ASP A 230 -11.32 -17.99 52.99
CA ASP A 230 -10.33 -17.09 52.43
C ASP A 230 -9.12 -17.82 51.87
N ALA A 231 -8.60 -17.25 50.77
CA ALA A 231 -7.16 -17.18 50.51
C ALA A 231 -6.86 -15.96 49.68
N ALA A 232 -6.34 -14.95 50.33
CA ALA A 232 -5.82 -13.72 49.76
C ALA A 232 -4.60 -13.99 48.85
N LEU A 233 -4.64 -13.51 47.64
CA LEU A 233 -3.46 -13.08 46.89
C LEU A 233 -3.84 -11.79 46.14
N SER A 234 -3.24 -10.71 46.60
CA SER A 234 -3.32 -9.40 45.94
C SER A 234 -2.70 -9.44 44.57
N PRO A 235 -3.31 -8.84 43.56
CA PRO A 235 -2.59 -8.17 42.50
C PRO A 235 -2.93 -6.70 42.47
N SER A 236 -1.96 -5.88 42.83
CA SER A 236 -1.92 -4.50 42.46
C SER A 236 -1.62 -4.40 40.97
N SER A 237 -2.65 -4.23 40.18
CA SER A 237 -2.62 -3.58 38.87
C SER A 237 -4.05 -3.17 38.57
N SER A 238 -4.22 -1.88 38.32
CA SER A 238 -5.45 -1.20 38.01
C SER A 238 -6.41 -2.04 37.17
N SER A 239 -7.40 -2.64 37.85
CA SER A 239 -8.57 -3.20 37.18
C SER A 239 -9.40 -2.03 36.65
N GLN A 240 -9.08 -1.54 35.46
CA GLN A 240 -10.08 -0.82 34.68
C GLN A 240 -11.28 -1.76 34.62
N THR A 241 -12.44 -1.29 35.03
CA THR A 241 -13.64 -2.10 34.89
C THR A 241 -13.85 -2.43 33.44
N LEU A 242 -14.39 -3.60 33.12
CA LEU A 242 -14.69 -4.00 31.75
C LEU A 242 -15.41 -2.89 30.98
N ASP A 243 -16.28 -2.15 31.70
CA ASP A 243 -17.03 -1.02 31.16
C ASP A 243 -16.15 0.17 30.77
N GLU A 244 -15.11 0.48 31.54
CA GLU A 244 -14.14 1.52 31.18
C GLU A 244 -13.31 1.11 29.96
N HIS A 245 -12.89 -0.12 29.91
CA HIS A 245 -12.15 -0.64 28.77
C HIS A 245 -13.00 -0.64 27.48
N VAL A 246 -14.25 -1.07 27.56
CA VAL A 246 -15.21 -1.01 26.44
C VAL A 246 -15.45 0.43 25.98
N ARG A 247 -15.58 1.39 26.92
CA ARG A 247 -15.72 2.81 26.61
C ARG A 247 -14.48 3.36 25.88
N ASP A 248 -13.30 2.99 26.34
CA ASP A 248 -12.05 3.45 25.72
C ASP A 248 -11.86 2.87 24.31
N LEU A 249 -12.15 1.60 24.12
CA LEU A 249 -12.15 0.99 22.78
C LEU A 249 -13.17 1.65 21.85
N ARG A 250 -14.38 1.92 22.37
CA ARG A 250 -15.44 2.59 21.59
C ARG A 250 -15.01 3.99 21.15
N ARG A 251 -14.38 4.78 22.03
CA ARG A 251 -13.85 6.11 21.68
C ARG A 251 -12.79 6.07 20.59
N GLN A 252 -11.99 5.01 20.53
CA GLN A 252 -10.96 4.88 19.49
C GLN A 252 -11.56 4.68 18.11
N VAL A 253 -12.67 3.95 18.01
CA VAL A 253 -13.30 3.57 16.74
C VAL A 253 -14.53 4.42 16.40
N GLN A 254 -15.07 5.21 17.32
CA GLN A 254 -16.24 6.05 17.11
C GLN A 254 -15.83 7.41 16.52
N ARG A 255 -16.59 7.88 15.52
CA ARG A 255 -16.41 9.19 14.87
C ARG A 255 -17.76 9.87 14.69
N LEU A 256 -17.71 11.18 14.54
CA LEU A 256 -18.85 12.02 14.20
C LEU A 256 -18.70 12.55 12.78
N VAL A 257 -19.81 12.60 12.06
CA VAL A 257 -19.87 13.24 10.74
C VAL A 257 -19.79 14.76 10.92
N LYS A 258 -18.83 15.41 10.24
CA LYS A 258 -18.65 16.87 10.25
C LYS A 258 -19.80 17.61 9.55
N ALA A 259 -19.97 18.88 9.88
CA ALA A 259 -20.82 19.77 9.10
C ALA A 259 -20.25 20.00 7.68
N PRO A 260 -21.08 20.03 6.63
CA PRO A 260 -22.54 20.04 6.61
C PRO A 260 -23.20 18.64 6.61
N GLY A 261 -22.45 17.57 6.68
CA GLY A 261 -22.85 16.19 6.54
C GLY A 261 -21.95 15.47 5.54
N ALA A 262 -22.06 14.13 5.44
CA ALA A 262 -21.25 13.33 4.56
C ALA A 262 -22.07 12.27 3.80
N PRO A 263 -21.72 11.96 2.55
CA PRO A 263 -22.32 10.86 1.82
C PRO A 263 -21.73 9.52 2.31
N LEU A 264 -22.59 8.59 2.68
CA LEU A 264 -22.20 7.20 2.88
C LEU A 264 -22.14 6.51 1.50
N GLN A 265 -20.97 6.12 1.08
CA GLN A 265 -20.75 5.55 -0.26
C GLN A 265 -20.66 4.02 -0.21
N SER A 266 -21.01 3.38 -1.33
CA SER A 266 -20.99 1.91 -1.46
C SER A 266 -19.58 1.32 -1.56
N ALA A 267 -18.58 2.16 -1.91
CA ALA A 267 -17.18 1.78 -2.06
C ALA A 267 -16.27 3.00 -1.78
N PRO A 268 -14.98 2.81 -1.47
CA PRO A 268 -14.03 3.89 -1.16
C PRO A 268 -13.56 4.64 -2.43
N PHE A 269 -14.49 5.12 -3.23
CA PHE A 269 -14.24 5.83 -4.49
C PHE A 269 -15.13 7.08 -4.58
N HIS A 270 -14.61 8.17 -5.09
CA HIS A 270 -15.38 9.40 -5.30
C HIS A 270 -16.56 9.24 -6.28
N THR A 271 -16.47 8.25 -7.17
CA THR A 271 -17.52 7.94 -8.16
C THR A 271 -18.47 6.83 -7.71
N ALA A 272 -18.32 6.33 -6.48
CA ALA A 272 -19.19 5.29 -5.95
C ALA A 272 -20.63 5.78 -5.73
N THR A 273 -21.57 4.87 -5.73
CA THR A 273 -22.99 5.20 -5.48
C THR A 273 -23.16 5.62 -4.03
N THR A 274 -23.79 6.78 -3.82
CA THR A 274 -24.21 7.22 -2.47
C THR A 274 -25.37 6.34 -2.00
N LEU A 275 -25.14 5.63 -0.91
CA LEU A 275 -26.17 4.79 -0.26
C LEU A 275 -27.14 5.65 0.55
N GLN A 276 -26.58 6.60 1.30
CA GLN A 276 -27.32 7.50 2.17
C GLN A 276 -26.51 8.79 2.40
N SER A 277 -27.19 9.91 2.63
CA SER A 277 -26.56 11.13 3.12
C SER A 277 -26.72 11.20 4.64
N LEU A 278 -25.61 11.25 5.34
CA LEU A 278 -25.58 11.32 6.80
C LEU A 278 -25.51 12.79 7.25
N PRO A 279 -26.41 13.24 8.14
CA PRO A 279 -26.37 14.59 8.67
C PRO A 279 -25.14 14.78 9.58
N ALA A 280 -24.75 16.04 9.77
CA ALA A 280 -23.71 16.41 10.72
C ALA A 280 -24.05 15.92 12.15
N GLY A 281 -23.04 15.45 12.87
CA GLY A 281 -23.20 14.89 14.20
C GLY A 281 -23.69 13.45 14.25
N THR A 282 -23.90 12.80 13.09
CA THR A 282 -24.19 11.36 13.06
C THR A 282 -22.98 10.57 13.58
N GLU A 283 -23.23 9.69 14.54
CA GLU A 283 -22.21 8.76 15.05
C GLU A 283 -22.03 7.57 14.13
N VAL A 284 -20.78 7.23 13.83
CA VAL A 284 -20.39 6.06 13.04
C VAL A 284 -19.25 5.32 13.69
N LEU A 285 -19.20 4.01 13.54
CA LEU A 285 -18.10 3.16 14.02
C LEU A 285 -17.16 2.87 12.86
N ILE A 286 -15.85 3.10 13.05
CA ILE A 286 -14.85 2.70 12.06
C ILE A 286 -14.67 1.20 12.15
N VAL A 287 -14.93 0.52 11.03
CA VAL A 287 -14.69 -0.91 10.85
C VAL A 287 -13.36 -1.13 10.12
N ILE A 288 -13.08 -0.29 9.12
CA ILE A 288 -11.86 -0.34 8.32
C ILE A 288 -11.26 1.05 8.20
N SER A 289 -9.94 1.15 8.31
CA SER A 289 -9.19 2.40 8.12
C SER A 289 -8.27 2.26 6.92
N THR A 290 -8.47 3.10 5.91
CA THR A 290 -7.56 3.26 4.78
C THR A 290 -6.92 4.65 4.80
N PRO A 291 -5.93 4.95 3.96
CA PRO A 291 -5.30 6.28 3.94
C PRO A 291 -6.28 7.46 3.73
N TYR A 292 -7.33 7.28 2.94
CA TYR A 292 -8.25 8.35 2.53
C TYR A 292 -9.69 8.14 2.97
N TRP A 293 -10.10 6.90 3.23
CA TRP A 293 -11.47 6.51 3.52
C TRP A 293 -11.56 5.75 4.84
N PHE A 294 -12.68 5.91 5.51
CA PHE A 294 -13.08 5.01 6.58
C PHE A 294 -14.25 4.15 6.09
N GLY A 295 -14.09 2.83 6.18
CA GLY A 295 -15.21 1.91 6.15
C GLY A 295 -15.92 1.97 7.49
N VAL A 296 -17.18 2.34 7.48
CA VAL A 296 -17.95 2.63 8.70
C VAL A 296 -19.23 1.81 8.77
N GLU A 297 -19.67 1.60 9.99
CA GLU A 297 -21.00 1.09 10.31
C GLU A 297 -21.79 2.19 11.00
N THR A 298 -23.01 2.46 10.50
CA THR A 298 -23.95 3.40 11.10
C THR A 298 -24.71 2.75 12.26
N HIS A 299 -25.39 3.54 13.09
CA HIS A 299 -26.22 3.04 14.18
C HIS A 299 -27.34 2.07 13.70
N ASP A 300 -27.81 2.25 12.48
CA ASP A 300 -28.82 1.39 11.84
C ASP A 300 -28.24 0.11 11.24
N GLY A 301 -26.94 -0.15 11.45
CA GLY A 301 -26.22 -1.32 10.94
C GLY A 301 -25.98 -1.30 9.42
N GLN A 302 -26.01 -0.11 8.80
CA GLN A 302 -25.57 0.04 7.41
C GLN A 302 -24.06 0.18 7.33
N HIS A 303 -23.47 -0.54 6.39
CA HIS A 303 -22.05 -0.44 6.08
C HIS A 303 -21.83 0.44 4.85
N GLY A 304 -20.78 1.24 4.87
CA GLY A 304 -20.38 2.05 3.73
C GLY A 304 -19.08 2.77 3.98
N TRP A 305 -18.75 3.72 3.11
CA TRP A 305 -17.50 4.45 3.12
C TRP A 305 -17.71 5.94 3.23
N ILE A 306 -16.91 6.60 4.05
CA ILE A 306 -16.90 8.06 4.23
C ILE A 306 -15.45 8.53 4.12
N LEU A 307 -15.22 9.69 3.49
CA LEU A 307 -13.90 10.32 3.44
C LEU A 307 -13.42 10.63 4.86
N ARG A 308 -12.13 10.40 5.12
CA ARG A 308 -11.54 10.68 6.44
C ARG A 308 -11.73 12.12 6.88
N ASP A 309 -11.63 13.07 5.94
CA ASP A 309 -11.74 14.50 6.20
C ASP A 309 -13.16 14.94 6.58
N GLU A 310 -14.16 14.12 6.27
CA GLU A 310 -15.58 14.35 6.63
C GLU A 310 -15.95 13.82 8.02
N LEU A 311 -15.01 13.17 8.71
CA LEU A 311 -15.21 12.64 10.05
C LEU A 311 -14.32 13.35 11.08
N GLU A 312 -14.82 13.49 12.30
CA GLU A 312 -14.08 14.03 13.45
C GLU A 312 -14.12 13.08 14.64
N GLN A 313 -13.16 13.22 15.53
CA GLN A 313 -13.13 12.43 16.76
C GLN A 313 -14.23 12.89 17.71
N VAL A 314 -14.83 11.94 18.41
CA VAL A 314 -15.73 12.25 19.52
C VAL A 314 -14.88 12.88 20.64
N VAL A 315 -15.02 14.18 20.82
CA VAL A 315 -14.39 14.90 21.94
C VAL A 315 -15.25 14.67 23.17
N PRO A 316 -14.66 14.24 24.30
CA PRO A 316 -15.41 13.96 25.53
C PRO A 316 -16.03 15.22 26.15
#